data_23a8bdd72c9753718d4c11684be0eb62
#
_entry.id   23a8bdd72c9753718d4c11684be0eb62
#
_cell.length_a   1.000
_cell.length_b   1.000
_cell.length_c   1.000
_cell.angle_alpha   90.00
_cell.angle_beta   90.00
_cell.angle_gamma   90.00
#
_symmetry.space_group_name_H-M   'P 1'
#
loop_
_entity.id
_entity.type
_entity.pdbx_description
1 polymer ?
#
loop_
_entity_poly.entity_id
_entity_poly.type
_entity_poly.pdbx_seq_one_letter_code
_entity_poly.pdbx_strand_id
1 'polypeptide(L)'
;ASDVYKRQTYNRILTDEEFMEIKQHGSSDYPFQYYYDNLELFDFHCIEWHWHREFEFLYVESGEVTCGIGEKQIILSEGEAIFINSKILHRFYASSGGIIPNFVCMPEFIAPENSLIYKKYILPIISSNIYFQRFQTDELWQTKIIQTMIKIMEIQGNEKIRELATLALMQDLWLTFYENVKLSDKGDVQTVDEVAQKRVQLIMQYIHCLLYTSPSPRDS
;
A
#
# COMPACT_ATOMS: atom_id res chain seq x y z
N ALA A 1 22.93 -12.54 -3.62
CA ALA A 1 22.02 -11.78 -4.52
C ALA A 1 20.99 -10.93 -3.75
N SER A 2 21.13 -10.74 -2.46
CA SER A 2 20.08 -10.12 -1.62
C SER A 2 20.42 -8.74 -1.03
N ASP A 3 21.57 -8.15 -1.35
CA ASP A 3 22.03 -6.95 -0.63
C ASP A 3 21.64 -5.60 -1.26
N VAL A 4 21.01 -5.58 -2.45
CA VAL A 4 20.71 -4.34 -3.17
C VAL A 4 19.42 -3.67 -2.67
N TYR A 5 18.55 -4.38 -1.95
CA TYR A 5 17.23 -3.91 -1.57
C TYR A 5 16.97 -3.80 -0.06
N LYS A 6 18.02 -3.91 0.78
CA LYS A 6 17.83 -3.63 2.20
C LYS A 6 17.49 -2.15 2.36
N ARG A 7 16.23 -1.86 2.70
CA ARG A 7 15.88 -0.56 3.26
C ARG A 7 16.88 -0.27 4.37
N GLN A 8 17.55 0.87 4.28
CA GLN A 8 18.27 1.39 5.44
C GLN A 8 17.28 1.42 6.60
N THR A 9 17.72 1.04 7.79
CA THR A 9 16.95 1.02 9.03
C THR A 9 16.23 2.36 9.26
N TYR A 10 15.04 2.50 8.74
CA TYR A 10 14.13 3.56 9.16
C TYR A 10 13.26 2.99 10.26
N ASN A 11 13.41 3.48 11.46
CA ASN A 11 12.55 3.12 12.58
C ASN A 11 11.12 3.62 12.36
N ARG A 12 10.88 4.48 11.37
CA ARG A 12 9.55 5.03 11.01
C ARG A 12 9.53 5.61 9.59
N ILE A 13 8.34 5.66 9.01
CA ILE A 13 8.06 6.43 7.80
C ILE A 13 7.96 7.93 8.18
N LEU A 14 8.53 8.79 7.34
CA LEU A 14 8.43 10.24 7.52
C LEU A 14 7.21 10.76 6.79
N THR A 15 6.35 11.48 7.52
CA THR A 15 5.14 12.11 7.00
C THR A 15 5.12 13.61 7.29
N ASP A 16 4.31 14.35 6.53
CA ASP A 16 3.95 15.71 6.86
C ASP A 16 2.86 15.79 7.95
N GLU A 17 2.36 17.00 8.24
CA GLU A 17 1.31 17.23 9.25
C GLU A 17 -0.04 16.61 8.85
N GLU A 18 -0.26 16.30 7.58
CA GLU A 18 -1.46 15.65 7.04
C GLU A 18 -1.30 14.14 6.88
N PHE A 19 -0.21 13.54 7.39
CA PHE A 19 0.17 12.13 7.25
C PHE A 19 0.51 11.71 5.81
N MET A 20 0.78 12.65 4.90
CA MET A 20 1.31 12.31 3.59
C MET A 20 2.77 11.88 3.72
N GLU A 21 3.12 10.73 3.15
CA GLU A 21 4.52 10.29 3.12
C GLU A 21 5.35 11.27 2.29
N ILE A 22 6.45 11.78 2.91
CA ILE A 22 7.31 12.77 2.26
C ILE A 22 8.21 12.14 1.21
N LYS A 23 8.45 10.83 1.33
CA LYS A 23 9.33 10.09 0.45
C LYS A 23 8.72 9.97 -0.95
N GLN A 24 9.51 10.32 -1.97
CA GLN A 24 9.17 10.02 -3.36
C GLN A 24 9.48 8.54 -3.65
N HIS A 25 8.51 7.82 -4.19
CA HIS A 25 8.64 6.44 -4.61
C HIS A 25 8.99 6.35 -6.10
N GLY A 26 10.11 5.68 -6.40
CA GLY A 26 10.64 5.59 -7.76
C GLY A 26 11.19 6.91 -8.28
N SER A 27 11.12 7.11 -9.59
CA SER A 27 11.55 8.33 -10.27
C SER A 27 10.44 8.85 -11.19
N SER A 28 10.61 10.07 -11.72
CA SER A 28 9.68 10.65 -12.71
C SER A 28 9.54 9.77 -13.97
N ASP A 29 10.60 9.08 -14.35
CA ASP A 29 10.64 8.26 -15.57
C ASP A 29 10.21 6.80 -15.30
N TYR A 30 10.30 6.39 -14.06
CA TYR A 30 9.92 5.05 -13.61
C TYR A 30 9.25 5.16 -12.21
N PRO A 31 7.97 5.54 -12.14
CA PRO A 31 7.25 5.80 -10.89
C PRO A 31 6.73 4.49 -10.26
N PHE A 32 7.67 3.60 -9.95
CA PHE A 32 7.49 2.31 -9.30
C PHE A 32 8.60 2.09 -8.30
N GLN A 33 8.27 1.56 -7.12
CA GLN A 33 9.27 1.20 -6.11
C GLN A 33 8.87 -0.10 -5.40
N TYR A 34 9.83 -1.02 -5.31
CA TYR A 34 9.72 -2.25 -4.52
C TYR A 34 10.39 -2.06 -3.17
N TYR A 35 9.80 -2.62 -2.14
CA TYR A 35 10.31 -2.67 -0.78
C TYR A 35 10.24 -4.09 -0.22
N TYR A 36 11.23 -4.45 0.59
CA TYR A 36 11.23 -5.68 1.36
C TYR A 36 11.28 -5.31 2.85
N ASP A 37 10.10 -5.13 3.41
CA ASP A 37 9.95 -4.62 4.76
C ASP A 37 9.84 -5.76 5.78
N ASN A 38 10.65 -5.65 6.84
CA ASN A 38 10.54 -6.46 8.04
C ASN A 38 10.04 -5.58 9.18
N LEU A 39 8.85 -5.85 9.68
CA LEU A 39 8.22 -5.04 10.73
C LEU A 39 9.01 -5.03 12.04
N GLU A 40 9.85 -6.04 12.32
CA GLU A 40 10.75 -6.01 13.48
C GLU A 40 11.75 -4.86 13.48
N LEU A 41 12.03 -4.27 12.31
CA LEU A 41 12.95 -3.15 12.15
C LEU A 41 12.27 -1.79 12.35
N PHE A 42 10.96 -1.77 12.50
CA PHE A 42 10.18 -0.57 12.76
C PHE A 42 9.85 -0.42 14.24
N ASP A 43 9.75 0.81 14.72
CA ASP A 43 9.33 1.10 16.08
C ASP A 43 7.95 0.47 16.36
N PHE A 44 7.83 -0.23 17.46
CA PHE A 44 6.62 -0.95 17.86
C PHE A 44 6.11 -1.98 16.85
N HIS A 45 6.98 -2.48 15.95
CA HIS A 45 6.63 -3.36 14.83
C HIS A 45 5.51 -2.79 13.96
N CYS A 46 5.57 -1.49 13.73
CA CYS A 46 4.50 -0.72 13.11
C CYS A 46 5.03 0.24 12.03
N ILE A 47 4.44 0.17 10.85
CA ILE A 47 4.46 1.24 9.87
C ILE A 47 3.23 2.10 10.19
N GLU A 48 3.48 3.27 10.79
CA GLU A 48 2.44 4.13 11.33
C GLU A 48 1.53 4.71 10.23
N TRP A 49 0.44 5.35 10.65
CA TRP A 49 -0.53 5.96 9.77
C TRP A 49 0.12 6.92 8.78
N HIS A 50 -0.11 6.62 7.48
CA HIS A 50 0.34 7.43 6.37
C HIS A 50 -0.58 7.24 5.16
N TRP A 51 -0.44 8.12 4.20
CA TRP A 51 -1.03 7.98 2.88
C TRP A 51 -0.07 8.50 1.82
N HIS A 52 -0.22 8.02 0.60
CA HIS A 52 0.54 8.45 -0.57
C HIS A 52 -0.33 8.41 -1.83
N ARG A 53 0.19 8.94 -2.94
CA ARG A 53 -0.55 9.04 -4.21
C ARG A 53 -0.54 7.74 -5.01
N GLU A 54 0.38 6.88 -4.74
CA GLU A 54 0.59 5.61 -5.39
C GLU A 54 -0.52 4.61 -5.02
N PHE A 55 -0.73 3.60 -5.87
CA PHE A 55 -1.30 2.33 -5.49
C PHE A 55 -0.27 1.54 -4.68
N GLU A 56 -0.71 0.80 -3.69
CA GLU A 56 0.14 -0.12 -2.95
C GLU A 56 -0.36 -1.55 -3.07
N PHE A 57 0.56 -2.48 -3.27
CA PHE A 57 0.34 -3.91 -3.26
C PHE A 57 1.30 -4.55 -2.26
N LEU A 58 0.76 -5.12 -1.20
CA LEU A 58 1.52 -5.74 -0.11
C LEU A 58 1.19 -7.23 -0.04
N TYR A 59 2.21 -8.04 0.14
CA TYR A 59 2.13 -9.49 0.37
C TYR A 59 2.69 -9.84 1.73
N VAL A 60 2.04 -10.74 2.46
CA VAL A 60 2.54 -11.26 3.74
C VAL A 60 3.38 -12.51 3.45
N GLU A 61 4.70 -12.36 3.45
CA GLU A 61 5.63 -13.47 3.25
C GLU A 61 5.78 -14.33 4.51
N SER A 62 5.70 -13.71 5.70
CA SER A 62 5.68 -14.45 6.97
C SER A 62 5.02 -13.64 8.07
N GLY A 63 4.41 -14.35 9.03
CA GLY A 63 3.74 -13.78 10.19
C GLY A 63 2.28 -13.46 9.95
N GLU A 64 1.68 -12.74 10.91
CA GLU A 64 0.33 -12.19 10.83
C GLU A 64 0.41 -10.68 10.98
N VAL A 65 -0.16 -9.97 10.03
CA VAL A 65 -0.08 -8.51 9.93
C VAL A 65 -1.48 -7.91 9.91
N THR A 66 -1.69 -6.89 10.71
CA THR A 66 -2.93 -6.12 10.67
C THR A 66 -2.74 -4.86 9.85
N CYS A 67 -3.57 -4.70 8.82
CA CYS A 67 -3.70 -3.47 8.07
C CYS A 67 -4.86 -2.64 8.63
N GLY A 68 -4.58 -1.44 9.13
CA GLY A 68 -5.58 -0.47 9.55
C GLY A 68 -5.94 0.46 8.39
N ILE A 69 -7.24 0.59 8.07
CA ILE A 69 -7.75 1.52 7.06
C ILE A 69 -9.02 2.18 7.62
N GLY A 70 -8.92 3.48 7.93
CA GLY A 70 -9.97 4.16 8.68
C GLY A 70 -10.26 3.46 10.03
N GLU A 71 -11.49 3.07 10.27
CA GLU A 71 -11.89 2.33 11.49
C GLU A 71 -11.75 0.80 11.33
N LYS A 72 -11.42 0.31 10.14
CA LYS A 72 -11.30 -1.12 9.86
C LYS A 72 -9.91 -1.64 10.19
N GLN A 73 -9.89 -2.87 10.68
CA GLN A 73 -8.68 -3.66 10.89
C GLN A 73 -8.81 -4.95 10.07
N ILE A 74 -7.91 -5.12 9.12
CA ILE A 74 -7.87 -6.27 8.22
C ILE A 74 -6.67 -7.12 8.65
N ILE A 75 -6.94 -8.31 9.16
CA ILE A 75 -5.89 -9.26 9.52
C ILE A 75 -5.52 -10.03 8.27
N LEU A 76 -4.22 -9.99 7.94
CA LEU A 76 -3.61 -10.68 6.81
C LEU A 76 -2.69 -11.77 7.37
N SER A 77 -2.91 -12.98 6.92
CA SER A 77 -2.07 -14.13 7.26
C SER A 77 -1.00 -14.36 6.20
N GLU A 78 0.01 -15.15 6.53
CA GLU A 78 1.02 -15.62 5.57
C GLU A 78 0.37 -16.17 4.30
N GLY A 79 0.86 -15.75 3.14
CA GLY A 79 0.34 -16.11 1.82
C GLY A 79 -0.77 -15.22 1.30
N GLU A 80 -1.29 -14.30 2.10
CA GLU A 80 -2.31 -13.33 1.68
C GLU A 80 -1.69 -12.01 1.22
N ALA A 81 -2.48 -11.24 0.48
CA ALA A 81 -2.06 -9.94 -0.01
C ALA A 81 -3.18 -8.91 0.09
N ILE A 82 -2.82 -7.64 -0.04
CA ILE A 82 -3.77 -6.54 -0.07
C ILE A 82 -3.35 -5.50 -1.12
N PHE A 83 -4.34 -4.98 -1.83
CA PHE A 83 -4.25 -3.76 -2.61
C PHE A 83 -4.80 -2.60 -1.79
N ILE A 84 -4.10 -1.46 -1.79
CA ILE A 84 -4.58 -0.20 -1.22
C ILE A 84 -4.61 0.84 -2.34
N ASN A 85 -5.76 1.51 -2.45
CA ASN A 85 -5.98 2.52 -3.48
C ASN A 85 -5.22 3.82 -3.15
N SER A 86 -5.04 4.65 -4.17
CA SER A 86 -4.39 5.97 -4.05
C SER A 86 -5.03 6.84 -2.97
N LYS A 87 -4.22 7.53 -2.19
CA LYS A 87 -4.60 8.49 -1.15
C LYS A 87 -5.41 7.93 0.02
N ILE A 88 -5.36 6.63 0.24
CA ILE A 88 -6.02 5.99 1.38
C ILE A 88 -5.11 6.03 2.59
N LEU A 89 -5.60 6.58 3.70
CA LEU A 89 -4.89 6.58 4.98
C LEU A 89 -4.87 5.15 5.54
N HIS A 90 -3.67 4.61 5.77
CA HIS A 90 -3.48 3.24 6.23
C HIS A 90 -2.26 3.10 7.13
N ARG A 91 -2.15 1.94 7.80
CA ARG A 91 -0.98 1.52 8.59
C ARG A 91 -0.85 0.00 8.58
N PHE A 92 0.35 -0.50 8.89
CA PHE A 92 0.60 -1.93 9.08
C PHE A 92 1.28 -2.17 10.42
N TYR A 93 0.83 -3.18 11.15
CA TYR A 93 1.48 -3.56 12.40
C TYR A 93 1.33 -5.06 12.65
N ALA A 94 2.25 -5.61 13.44
CA ALA A 94 2.25 -7.00 13.86
C ALA A 94 2.64 -7.12 15.34
N SER A 95 2.01 -8.03 16.07
CA SER A 95 2.33 -8.27 17.48
C SER A 95 3.68 -8.96 17.68
N SER A 96 4.09 -9.77 16.71
CA SER A 96 5.30 -10.62 16.78
C SER A 96 6.27 -10.42 15.61
N GLY A 97 6.16 -9.28 14.92
CA GLY A 97 6.90 -9.03 13.69
C GLY A 97 6.24 -9.68 12.47
N GLY A 98 6.82 -9.43 11.30
CA GLY A 98 6.33 -9.96 10.02
C GLY A 98 7.14 -9.44 8.86
N ILE A 99 7.23 -10.23 7.79
CA ILE A 99 7.91 -9.85 6.54
C ILE A 99 6.83 -9.54 5.51
N ILE A 100 6.83 -8.31 5.02
CA ILE A 100 5.79 -7.75 4.14
C ILE A 100 6.41 -7.08 2.91
N PRO A 101 6.95 -7.88 1.96
CA PRO A 101 7.35 -7.30 0.69
C PRO A 101 6.17 -6.60 0.03
N ASN A 102 6.42 -5.39 -0.47
CA ASN A 102 5.41 -4.55 -1.08
C ASN A 102 5.98 -3.76 -2.25
N PHE A 103 5.12 -3.29 -3.11
CA PHE A 103 5.49 -2.31 -4.11
C PHE A 103 4.41 -1.24 -4.24
N VAL A 104 4.89 -0.04 -4.50
CA VAL A 104 4.05 1.12 -4.76
C VAL A 104 4.30 1.63 -6.17
N CYS A 105 3.26 2.07 -6.85
CA CYS A 105 3.39 2.67 -8.17
C CYS A 105 2.35 3.77 -8.40
N MET A 106 2.77 4.84 -9.07
CA MET A 106 1.80 5.82 -9.55
C MET A 106 0.83 5.15 -10.53
N PRO A 107 -0.46 5.51 -10.52
CA PRO A 107 -1.43 4.98 -11.49
C PRO A 107 -0.98 5.14 -12.95
N GLU A 108 -0.26 6.22 -13.25
CA GLU A 108 0.30 6.55 -14.56
C GLU A 108 1.38 5.56 -15.02
N PHE A 109 1.96 4.77 -14.11
CA PHE A 109 2.88 3.69 -14.44
C PHE A 109 2.20 2.60 -15.27
N ILE A 110 0.93 2.31 -15.01
CA ILE A 110 0.16 1.29 -15.75
C ILE A 110 -0.20 1.79 -17.15
N ALA A 111 -0.63 3.05 -17.25
CA ALA A 111 -0.90 3.73 -18.52
C ALA A 111 -0.90 5.25 -18.34
N PRO A 112 -0.42 6.03 -19.32
CA PRO A 112 -0.41 7.49 -19.26
C PRO A 112 -1.81 8.09 -19.00
N GLU A 113 -1.88 9.13 -18.17
CA GLU A 113 -3.13 9.77 -17.71
C GLU A 113 -4.01 10.28 -18.87
N ASN A 114 -3.41 10.71 -19.96
CA ASN A 114 -4.14 11.18 -21.16
C ASN A 114 -4.62 10.04 -22.07
N SER A 115 -4.25 8.77 -21.78
CA SER A 115 -4.61 7.61 -22.59
C SER A 115 -6.07 7.16 -22.39
N LEU A 116 -6.60 6.44 -23.40
CA LEU A 116 -7.89 5.78 -23.28
C LEU A 116 -7.88 4.71 -22.17
N ILE A 117 -6.75 4.00 -22.01
CA ILE A 117 -6.59 2.94 -21.02
C ILE A 117 -6.74 3.52 -19.61
N TYR A 118 -6.06 4.60 -19.31
CA TYR A 118 -6.16 5.27 -18.01
C TYR A 118 -7.60 5.70 -17.70
N LYS A 119 -8.20 6.44 -18.63
CA LYS A 119 -9.56 7.00 -18.46
C LYS A 119 -10.62 5.92 -18.30
N LYS A 120 -10.47 4.78 -18.97
CA LYS A 120 -11.47 3.71 -18.99
C LYS A 120 -11.29 2.66 -17.90
N TYR A 121 -10.03 2.37 -17.49
CA TYR A 121 -9.73 1.22 -16.64
C TYR A 121 -8.99 1.56 -15.34
N ILE A 122 -8.39 2.74 -15.21
CA ILE A 122 -7.64 3.14 -14.02
C ILE A 122 -8.42 4.20 -13.24
N LEU A 123 -8.81 5.28 -13.87
CA LEU A 123 -9.54 6.37 -13.24
C LEU A 123 -10.83 5.92 -12.52
N PRO A 124 -11.64 4.97 -13.04
CA PRO A 124 -12.80 4.47 -12.32
C PRO A 124 -12.46 3.78 -10.99
N ILE A 125 -11.32 3.09 -10.89
CA ILE A 125 -10.85 2.49 -9.63
C ILE A 125 -10.42 3.58 -8.65
N ILE A 126 -9.62 4.55 -9.10
CA ILE A 126 -9.17 5.68 -8.26
C ILE A 126 -10.36 6.43 -7.67
N SER A 127 -11.41 6.64 -8.48
CA SER A 127 -12.61 7.40 -8.10
C SER A 127 -13.69 6.55 -7.45
N SER A 128 -13.45 5.26 -7.26
CA SER A 128 -14.42 4.34 -6.66
C SER A 128 -14.34 4.34 -5.14
N ASN A 129 -15.30 3.67 -4.52
CA ASN A 129 -15.29 3.38 -3.08
C ASN A 129 -14.47 2.13 -2.73
N ILE A 130 -13.65 1.62 -3.67
CA ILE A 130 -12.73 0.52 -3.42
C ILE A 130 -11.48 1.13 -2.80
N TYR A 131 -11.45 1.24 -1.49
CA TYR A 131 -10.28 1.75 -0.76
C TYR A 131 -9.18 0.71 -0.65
N PHE A 132 -9.56 -0.57 -0.56
CA PHE A 132 -8.65 -1.71 -0.53
C PHE A 132 -9.33 -2.97 -1.07
N GLN A 133 -8.52 -3.96 -1.42
CA GLN A 133 -8.97 -5.32 -1.75
C GLN A 133 -8.00 -6.33 -1.15
N ARG A 134 -8.50 -7.18 -0.24
CA ARG A 134 -7.76 -8.34 0.27
C ARG A 134 -7.77 -9.45 -0.78
N PHE A 135 -6.64 -10.12 -0.95
CA PHE A 135 -6.49 -11.29 -1.81
C PHE A 135 -6.15 -12.51 -0.97
N GLN A 136 -6.91 -13.58 -1.18
CA GLN A 136 -6.77 -14.88 -0.52
C GLN A 136 -6.64 -15.97 -1.60
N THR A 137 -6.28 -17.18 -1.19
CA THR A 137 -6.03 -18.27 -2.16
C THR A 137 -7.26 -19.13 -2.46
N ASP A 138 -8.42 -18.77 -1.95
CA ASP A 138 -9.69 -19.47 -2.12
C ASP A 138 -10.35 -19.24 -3.50
N GLU A 139 -10.01 -18.14 -4.18
CA GLU A 139 -10.49 -17.83 -5.53
C GLU A 139 -9.34 -17.78 -6.54
N LEU A 140 -9.54 -18.39 -7.73
CA LEU A 140 -8.51 -18.51 -8.75
C LEU A 140 -7.94 -17.17 -9.22
N TRP A 141 -8.77 -16.15 -9.36
CA TRP A 141 -8.30 -14.83 -9.79
C TRP A 141 -7.46 -14.13 -8.73
N GLN A 142 -7.79 -14.32 -7.45
CA GLN A 142 -7.01 -13.78 -6.34
C GLN A 142 -5.65 -14.49 -6.23
N THR A 143 -5.67 -15.83 -6.36
CA THR A 143 -4.42 -16.61 -6.46
C THR A 143 -3.54 -16.13 -7.63
N LYS A 144 -4.13 -15.83 -8.81
CA LYS A 144 -3.38 -15.29 -9.94
C LYS A 144 -2.78 -13.91 -9.61
N ILE A 145 -3.53 -13.02 -8.93
CA ILE A 145 -3.01 -11.72 -8.47
C ILE A 145 -1.79 -11.93 -7.57
N ILE A 146 -1.90 -12.75 -6.52
CA ILE A 146 -0.79 -13.05 -5.59
C ILE A 146 0.43 -13.58 -6.34
N GLN A 147 0.25 -14.55 -7.24
CA GLN A 147 1.34 -15.10 -8.03
C GLN A 147 2.01 -14.05 -8.94
N THR A 148 1.22 -13.14 -9.51
CA THR A 148 1.77 -12.05 -10.33
C THR A 148 2.51 -11.03 -9.47
N MET A 149 2.04 -10.72 -8.27
CA MET A 149 2.75 -9.88 -7.30
C MET A 149 4.12 -10.49 -6.95
N ILE A 150 4.16 -11.78 -6.63
CA ILE A 150 5.42 -12.49 -6.33
C ILE A 150 6.39 -12.39 -7.52
N LYS A 151 5.93 -12.61 -8.75
CA LYS A 151 6.77 -12.45 -9.95
C LYS A 151 7.31 -11.03 -10.12
N ILE A 152 6.48 -10.01 -9.84
CA ILE A 152 6.90 -8.60 -9.85
C ILE A 152 8.02 -8.37 -8.83
N MET A 153 7.91 -8.94 -7.64
CA MET A 153 8.93 -8.84 -6.59
C MET A 153 10.23 -9.56 -6.97
N GLU A 154 10.13 -10.77 -7.50
CA GLU A 154 11.28 -11.58 -7.94
C GLU A 154 12.07 -10.91 -9.06
N ILE A 155 11.39 -10.30 -10.05
CA ILE A 155 12.04 -9.68 -11.20
C ILE A 155 12.87 -8.45 -10.82
N GLN A 156 12.67 -7.85 -9.64
CA GLN A 156 13.42 -6.68 -9.20
C GLN A 156 14.93 -6.93 -9.10
N GLY A 157 15.36 -8.17 -8.91
CA GLY A 157 16.76 -8.56 -8.95
C GLY A 157 17.38 -8.66 -10.34
N ASN A 158 16.60 -8.54 -11.42
CA ASN A 158 17.08 -8.69 -12.79
C ASN A 158 17.23 -7.33 -13.49
N GLU A 159 18.38 -6.69 -13.31
CA GLU A 159 18.65 -5.34 -13.85
C GLU A 159 18.49 -5.22 -15.38
N LYS A 160 18.57 -6.33 -16.12
CA LYS A 160 18.53 -6.31 -17.59
C LYS A 160 17.13 -6.02 -18.16
N ILE A 161 16.08 -6.51 -17.49
CA ILE A 161 14.71 -6.48 -18.01
C ILE A 161 13.70 -6.00 -16.99
N ARG A 162 14.14 -5.62 -15.80
CA ARG A 162 13.29 -5.29 -14.65
C ARG A 162 12.20 -4.32 -15.01
N GLU A 163 12.54 -3.19 -15.60
CA GLU A 163 11.57 -2.11 -15.86
C GLU A 163 10.48 -2.55 -16.83
N LEU A 164 10.86 -3.18 -17.94
CA LEU A 164 9.90 -3.64 -18.95
C LEU A 164 9.06 -4.82 -18.45
N ALA A 165 9.69 -5.78 -17.76
CA ALA A 165 8.99 -6.94 -17.22
C ALA A 165 8.02 -6.54 -16.10
N THR A 166 8.40 -5.60 -15.23
CA THR A 166 7.52 -5.06 -14.18
C THR A 166 6.30 -4.40 -14.82
N LEU A 167 6.48 -3.55 -15.84
CA LEU A 167 5.34 -2.91 -16.52
C LEU A 167 4.40 -3.95 -17.13
N ALA A 168 4.92 -4.95 -17.83
CA ALA A 168 4.11 -5.99 -18.46
C ALA A 168 3.32 -6.80 -17.41
N LEU A 169 3.97 -7.16 -16.30
CA LEU A 169 3.32 -7.88 -15.19
C LEU A 169 2.28 -7.02 -14.48
N MET A 170 2.55 -5.71 -14.28
CA MET A 170 1.59 -4.78 -13.71
C MET A 170 0.33 -4.63 -14.57
N GLN A 171 0.47 -4.63 -15.89
CA GLN A 171 -0.67 -4.59 -16.79
C GLN A 171 -1.49 -5.89 -16.76
N ASP A 172 -0.86 -7.08 -16.67
CA ASP A 172 -1.57 -8.36 -16.48
C ASP A 172 -2.28 -8.44 -15.11
N LEU A 173 -1.60 -7.98 -14.06
CA LEU A 173 -2.18 -7.87 -12.72
C LEU A 173 -3.41 -6.95 -12.74
N TRP A 174 -3.27 -5.76 -13.32
CA TRP A 174 -4.35 -4.77 -13.39
C TRP A 174 -5.54 -5.26 -14.22
N LEU A 175 -5.29 -5.94 -15.33
CA LEU A 175 -6.33 -6.56 -16.12
C LEU A 175 -7.11 -7.58 -15.30
N THR A 176 -6.41 -8.50 -14.64
CA THR A 176 -7.03 -9.51 -13.78
C THR A 176 -7.82 -8.88 -12.63
N PHE A 177 -7.28 -7.84 -12.01
CA PHE A 177 -7.95 -7.08 -10.94
C PHE A 177 -9.25 -6.43 -11.46
N TYR A 178 -9.16 -5.67 -12.55
CA TYR A 178 -10.28 -4.92 -13.11
C TYR A 178 -11.44 -5.81 -13.57
N GLU A 179 -11.14 -6.99 -14.13
CA GLU A 179 -12.15 -7.94 -14.58
C GLU A 179 -12.96 -8.57 -13.44
N ASN A 180 -12.38 -8.65 -12.25
CA ASN A 180 -12.97 -9.39 -11.13
C ASN A 180 -13.42 -8.49 -9.97
N VAL A 181 -12.82 -7.29 -9.84
CA VAL A 181 -13.26 -6.36 -8.81
C VAL A 181 -14.66 -5.81 -9.17
N LYS A 182 -15.57 -5.91 -8.22
CA LYS A 182 -16.93 -5.38 -8.41
C LYS A 182 -16.94 -3.88 -8.22
N LEU A 183 -16.96 -3.14 -9.30
CA LEU A 183 -17.34 -1.72 -9.27
C LEU A 183 -18.86 -1.66 -9.00
N SER A 184 -19.26 -1.68 -7.74
CA SER A 184 -20.69 -1.64 -7.43
C SER A 184 -21.25 -0.23 -7.66
N ASP A 185 -22.31 -0.16 -8.45
CA ASP A 185 -23.29 0.92 -8.38
C ASP A 185 -23.97 0.87 -7.01
N LYS A 186 -23.39 1.56 -6.02
CA LYS A 186 -23.96 1.83 -4.68
C LYS A 186 -24.51 0.61 -3.92
N GLY A 187 -23.73 -0.01 -3.06
CA GLY A 187 -24.33 -0.78 -2.00
C GLY A 187 -23.49 -1.77 -1.20
N ASP A 188 -22.59 -2.53 -1.79
CA ASP A 188 -21.96 -3.67 -1.10
C ASP A 188 -20.42 -3.71 -1.13
N VAL A 189 -19.79 -2.63 -1.51
CA VAL A 189 -18.34 -2.50 -1.36
C VAL A 189 -18.05 -2.09 0.08
N GLN A 190 -16.99 -2.62 0.66
CA GLN A 190 -16.50 -2.26 1.99
C GLN A 190 -16.12 -0.77 2.02
N THR A 191 -17.14 0.08 2.05
CA THR A 191 -16.95 1.53 2.09
C THR A 191 -16.34 1.90 3.43
N VAL A 192 -15.09 2.34 3.41
CA VAL A 192 -14.63 3.24 4.46
C VAL A 192 -15.29 4.57 4.16
N ASP A 193 -16.17 5.02 5.04
CA ASP A 193 -16.83 6.31 4.92
C ASP A 193 -15.76 7.41 4.83
N GLU A 194 -15.79 8.25 3.79
CA GLU A 194 -14.87 9.41 3.67
C GLU A 194 -14.89 10.27 4.93
N VAL A 195 -16.05 10.32 5.60
CA VAL A 195 -16.22 11.00 6.89
C VAL A 195 -15.42 10.29 7.98
N ALA A 196 -15.41 8.94 7.99
CA ALA A 196 -14.60 8.17 8.95
C ALA A 196 -13.10 8.36 8.70
N GLN A 197 -12.66 8.36 7.45
CA GLN A 197 -11.27 8.63 7.09
C GLN A 197 -10.83 10.04 7.53
N LYS A 198 -11.63 11.06 7.24
CA LYS A 198 -11.39 12.43 7.73
C LYS A 198 -11.40 12.53 9.26
N ARG A 199 -12.30 11.80 9.93
CA ARG A 199 -12.32 11.76 11.41
C ARG A 199 -11.04 11.15 11.97
N VAL A 200 -10.56 10.04 11.42
CA VAL A 200 -9.29 9.44 11.84
C VAL A 200 -8.13 10.41 11.64
N GLN A 201 -8.05 11.08 10.49
CA GLN A 201 -7.04 12.13 10.24
C GLN A 201 -7.12 13.25 11.29
N LEU A 202 -8.30 13.78 11.56
CA LEU A 202 -8.49 14.85 12.55
C LEU A 202 -8.12 14.42 13.97
N ILE A 203 -8.48 13.19 14.37
CA ILE A 203 -8.11 12.63 15.67
C ILE A 203 -6.60 12.48 15.78
N MET A 204 -5.95 11.96 14.75
CA MET A 204 -4.51 11.79 14.73
C MET A 204 -3.78 13.14 14.76
N GLN A 205 -4.24 14.14 14.00
CA GLN A 205 -3.72 15.52 14.07
C GLN A 205 -3.86 16.10 15.48
N TYR A 206 -5.00 15.90 16.12
CA TYR A 206 -5.25 16.37 17.48
C TYR A 206 -4.31 15.69 18.50
N ILE A 207 -4.12 14.37 18.41
CA ILE A 207 -3.18 13.61 19.24
C ILE A 207 -1.75 14.11 19.01
N HIS A 208 -1.35 14.31 17.76
CA HIS A 208 -0.04 14.83 17.39
C HIS A 208 0.18 16.23 18.02
N CYS A 209 -0.75 17.13 17.87
CA CYS A 209 -0.69 18.45 18.53
C CYS A 209 -0.55 18.34 20.05
N LEU A 210 -1.30 17.46 20.71
CA LEU A 210 -1.22 17.29 22.17
C LEU A 210 0.14 16.75 22.62
N LEU A 211 0.72 15.81 21.90
CA LEU A 211 2.02 15.22 22.23
C LEU A 211 3.18 16.21 22.10
N TYR A 212 3.10 17.13 21.12
CA TYR A 212 4.16 18.10 20.85
C TYR A 212 3.94 19.46 21.55
N THR A 213 2.72 19.76 22.02
CA THR A 213 2.42 21.01 22.75
C THR A 213 2.33 20.84 24.27
N SER A 214 2.33 19.60 24.78
CA SER A 214 2.36 19.36 26.23
C SER A 214 3.78 19.66 26.76
N PRO A 215 3.93 20.55 27.76
CA PRO A 215 5.23 20.80 28.39
C PRO A 215 5.77 19.50 28.98
N SER A 216 7.04 19.23 28.69
CA SER A 216 7.73 18.06 29.24
C SER A 216 7.64 18.07 30.77
N PRO A 217 7.31 16.92 31.42
CA PRO A 217 7.35 16.82 32.89
C PRO A 217 8.73 17.07 33.53
N ARG A 218 9.74 17.36 32.72
CA ARG A 218 11.13 17.62 33.18
C ARG A 218 11.46 19.11 33.34
N ASP A 219 10.54 20.01 33.03
CA ASP A 219 10.73 21.47 33.16
C ASP A 219 10.03 22.07 34.38
N SER A 220 9.79 21.26 35.43
CA SER A 220 9.30 21.69 36.74
C SER A 220 10.24 21.30 37.85
#